data_2330e0522fe30c271669b92e0e810c51
#
_entry.id   2330e0522fe30c271669b92e0e810c51
#
_cell.length_a   1.000
_cell.length_b   1.000
_cell.length_c   1.000
_cell.angle_alpha   90.00
_cell.angle_beta   90.00
_cell.angle_gamma   90.00
#
_symmetry.space_group_name_H-M   'P 1'
#
loop_
_entity.id
_entity.type
_entity.pdbx_description
1 polymer ?
#
loop_
_entity_poly.entity_id
_entity_poly.type
_entity_poly.pdbx_seq_one_letter_code
_entity_poly.pdbx_strand_id
1 'polypeptide(L)'
;MRVGVLTGGGDCPGLNAVIRGIVRKGVQEYGYDFVGYRDGWRGPLEGDTVRLDIPAVRGILPRGGTILGSSRTNPLKHENGIRRIKENLAKQEVEALVAIGGEDTLGVAARLGDEYGINVVGVPKTIDNDLSATDYTFGFDTAVNIATEAIDRLHTTAESHMRVLVCEVMGRHAGWIALHSGLAGGANVILIPEQRFDVDQVCAWVTSRFKASYAPIVVVAEGAMPKDGDMVLKDGTLDSFGHVRLSGVGEWLAKEVERRTGKEARTTVLGHVQRGGTPSAFDRWLATRFGLHAIEAVRDGDFGKMVALRGTDIVRVPIAEATARLKTVDPALYQEVGVFFG
;
A
#
# COMPACT_ATOMS: atom_id res chain seq x y z
N MET A 1 -7.15 -28.48 12.34
CA MET A 1 -6.23 -27.33 12.49
C MET A 1 -7.05 -26.08 12.68
N ARG A 2 -6.66 -25.23 13.63
CA ARG A 2 -7.21 -23.89 13.81
C ARG A 2 -6.19 -22.84 13.34
N VAL A 3 -6.64 -21.95 12.47
CA VAL A 3 -5.78 -20.94 11.83
C VAL A 3 -6.22 -19.54 12.26
N GLY A 4 -5.26 -18.73 12.70
CA GLY A 4 -5.46 -17.33 13.01
C GLY A 4 -5.21 -16.46 11.78
N VAL A 5 -6.04 -15.44 11.57
CA VAL A 5 -5.88 -14.47 10.48
C VAL A 5 -5.84 -13.06 11.07
N LEU A 6 -4.88 -12.25 10.64
CA LEU A 6 -4.80 -10.84 11.01
C LEU A 6 -4.53 -9.94 9.81
N THR A 7 -4.96 -8.68 9.93
CA THR A 7 -4.70 -7.61 8.96
C THR A 7 -3.99 -6.45 9.64
N GLY A 8 -2.76 -6.10 9.21
CA GLY A 8 -1.93 -5.10 9.87
C GLY A 8 -1.50 -3.95 8.97
N GLY A 9 -1.11 -2.84 9.59
CA GLY A 9 -0.67 -1.62 8.90
C GLY A 9 -1.82 -0.78 8.35
N GLY A 10 -1.54 0.10 7.38
CA GLY A 10 -2.59 0.88 6.71
C GLY A 10 -3.57 -0.04 5.98
N ASP A 11 -4.85 0.28 6.03
CA ASP A 11 -5.87 -0.45 5.28
C ASP A 11 -5.76 -0.20 3.77
N CYS A 12 -6.34 -1.09 3.00
CA CYS A 12 -6.48 -0.93 1.55
C CYS A 12 -7.64 -1.76 1.01
N PRO A 13 -8.15 -1.43 -0.18
CA PRO A 13 -9.15 -2.25 -0.86
C PRO A 13 -8.59 -3.64 -1.21
N GLY A 14 -9.34 -4.70 -0.91
CA GLY A 14 -8.94 -6.09 -1.18
C GLY A 14 -8.67 -6.95 0.06
N LEU A 15 -8.44 -6.37 1.25
CA LEU A 15 -8.22 -7.11 2.50
C LEU A 15 -9.32 -8.13 2.77
N ASN A 16 -10.58 -7.73 2.63
CA ASN A 16 -11.72 -8.63 2.84
C ASN A 16 -11.80 -9.74 1.79
N ALA A 17 -11.33 -9.50 0.57
CA ALA A 17 -11.27 -10.55 -0.46
C ALA A 17 -10.24 -11.64 -0.10
N VAL A 18 -9.08 -11.25 0.47
CA VAL A 18 -8.08 -12.21 1.00
C VAL A 18 -8.70 -13.05 2.12
N ILE A 19 -9.27 -12.39 3.15
CA ILE A 19 -9.90 -13.08 4.30
C ILE A 19 -10.95 -14.08 3.80
N ARG A 20 -11.80 -13.65 2.86
CA ARG A 20 -12.82 -14.51 2.27
C ARG A 20 -12.21 -15.72 1.54
N GLY A 21 -11.14 -15.53 0.77
CA GLY A 21 -10.43 -16.60 0.06
C GLY A 21 -9.88 -17.65 1.04
N ILE A 22 -9.17 -17.22 2.07
CA ILE A 22 -8.61 -18.05 3.13
C ILE A 22 -9.70 -18.89 3.80
N VAL A 23 -10.71 -18.23 4.33
CA VAL A 23 -11.75 -18.88 5.14
C VAL A 23 -12.58 -19.86 4.30
N ARG A 24 -13.00 -19.43 3.10
CA ARG A 24 -13.82 -20.31 2.26
C ARG A 24 -13.11 -21.59 1.86
N LYS A 25 -11.89 -21.48 1.36
CA LYS A 25 -11.13 -22.66 0.94
C LYS A 25 -10.75 -23.54 2.14
N GLY A 26 -10.24 -22.92 3.21
CA GLY A 26 -9.83 -23.67 4.40
C GLY A 26 -10.97 -24.43 5.08
N VAL A 27 -12.19 -23.84 5.17
CA VAL A 27 -13.36 -24.53 5.71
C VAL A 27 -13.86 -25.61 4.74
N GLN A 28 -14.02 -25.30 3.44
CA GLN A 28 -14.70 -26.19 2.48
C GLN A 28 -13.82 -27.34 2.02
N GLU A 29 -12.53 -27.12 1.83
CA GLU A 29 -11.62 -28.15 1.29
C GLU A 29 -10.82 -28.87 2.40
N TYR A 30 -10.47 -28.17 3.50
CA TYR A 30 -9.55 -28.71 4.50
C TYR A 30 -10.20 -28.93 5.87
N GLY A 31 -11.45 -28.49 6.07
CA GLY A 31 -12.15 -28.63 7.35
C GLY A 31 -11.50 -27.85 8.50
N TYR A 32 -10.83 -26.75 8.19
CA TYR A 32 -10.15 -25.92 9.18
C TYR A 32 -11.10 -24.98 9.91
N ASP A 33 -10.80 -24.69 11.18
CA ASP A 33 -11.42 -23.63 11.97
C ASP A 33 -10.60 -22.36 11.87
N PHE A 34 -11.28 -21.20 11.91
CA PHE A 34 -10.63 -19.90 11.82
C PHE A 34 -11.00 -18.97 12.96
N VAL A 35 -10.01 -18.22 13.42
CA VAL A 35 -10.20 -17.05 14.27
C VAL A 35 -9.57 -15.83 13.60
N GLY A 36 -10.27 -14.69 13.61
CA GLY A 36 -9.74 -13.42 13.18
C GLY A 36 -9.20 -12.65 14.38
N TYR A 37 -7.97 -12.22 14.35
CA TYR A 37 -7.41 -11.34 15.35
C TYR A 37 -7.73 -9.88 15.03
N ARG A 38 -8.28 -9.16 16.02
CA ARG A 38 -8.63 -7.75 15.86
C ARG A 38 -7.40 -6.86 15.86
N ASP A 39 -7.46 -5.82 15.03
CA ASP A 39 -6.52 -4.73 15.00
C ASP A 39 -5.03 -5.16 14.87
N GLY A 40 -4.78 -5.99 13.86
CA GLY A 40 -3.42 -6.41 13.50
C GLY A 40 -2.72 -7.20 14.61
N TRP A 41 -1.45 -6.88 14.86
CA TRP A 41 -0.66 -7.55 15.90
C TRP A 41 -1.14 -7.27 17.33
N ARG A 42 -2.03 -6.29 17.55
CA ARG A 42 -2.66 -6.08 18.85
C ARG A 42 -3.52 -7.28 19.26
N GLY A 43 -4.27 -7.84 18.30
CA GLY A 43 -5.14 -8.99 18.58
C GLY A 43 -4.39 -10.20 19.16
N PRO A 44 -3.35 -10.75 18.53
CA PRO A 44 -2.55 -11.82 19.11
C PRO A 44 -1.90 -11.43 20.44
N LEU A 45 -1.45 -10.19 20.60
CA LEU A 45 -0.83 -9.67 21.82
C LEU A 45 -1.81 -9.65 23.00
N GLU A 46 -3.06 -9.29 22.78
CA GLU A 46 -4.11 -9.14 23.78
C GLU A 46 -5.03 -10.36 23.88
N GLY A 47 -4.96 -11.27 22.92
CA GLY A 47 -5.87 -12.42 22.81
C GLY A 47 -7.28 -12.04 22.31
N ASP A 48 -7.40 -10.88 21.63
CA ASP A 48 -8.68 -10.37 21.10
C ASP A 48 -9.00 -11.00 19.73
N THR A 49 -10.04 -11.83 19.71
CA THR A 49 -10.42 -12.60 18.53
C THR A 49 -11.90 -12.51 18.22
N VAL A 50 -12.22 -12.75 16.95
CA VAL A 50 -13.56 -13.02 16.45
C VAL A 50 -13.59 -14.33 15.70
N ARG A 51 -14.70 -15.03 15.74
CA ARG A 51 -14.90 -16.24 14.93
C ARG A 51 -14.96 -15.87 13.45
N LEU A 52 -14.23 -16.59 12.61
CA LEU A 52 -14.31 -16.50 11.15
C LEU A 52 -14.87 -17.80 10.59
N ASP A 53 -16.09 -17.75 10.06
CA ASP A 53 -16.75 -18.86 9.39
C ASP A 53 -17.37 -18.40 8.06
N ILE A 54 -18.01 -19.30 7.34
CA ILE A 54 -18.64 -18.99 6.05
C ILE A 54 -19.66 -17.84 6.15
N PRO A 55 -20.54 -17.78 7.16
CA PRO A 55 -21.42 -16.63 7.40
C PRO A 55 -20.68 -15.31 7.60
N ALA A 56 -19.60 -15.30 8.39
CA ALA A 56 -18.82 -14.09 8.69
C ALA A 56 -18.17 -13.45 7.43
N VAL A 57 -17.86 -14.26 6.42
CA VAL A 57 -17.24 -13.80 5.18
C VAL A 57 -18.21 -13.65 4.01
N ARG A 58 -19.52 -13.72 4.29
CA ARG A 58 -20.54 -13.52 3.26
C ARG A 58 -20.66 -12.04 2.88
N GLY A 59 -20.64 -11.73 1.58
CA GLY A 59 -20.86 -10.38 1.05
C GLY A 59 -19.70 -9.41 1.24
N ILE A 60 -18.55 -9.83 1.81
CA ILE A 60 -17.43 -8.91 2.06
C ILE A 60 -16.50 -8.70 0.85
N LEU A 61 -16.64 -9.46 -0.24
CA LEU A 61 -15.77 -9.35 -1.42
C LEU A 61 -15.64 -7.93 -1.98
N PRO A 62 -16.73 -7.16 -2.19
CA PRO A 62 -16.64 -5.79 -2.70
C PRO A 62 -16.40 -4.74 -1.62
N ARG A 63 -16.33 -5.15 -0.35
CA ARG A 63 -16.23 -4.23 0.77
C ARG A 63 -14.79 -3.81 1.00
N GLY A 64 -14.53 -2.49 0.96
CA GLY A 64 -13.24 -1.90 1.33
C GLY A 64 -12.93 -1.99 2.83
N GLY A 65 -11.73 -1.57 3.20
CA GLY A 65 -11.26 -1.72 4.56
C GLY A 65 -11.08 -3.18 4.96
N THR A 66 -11.19 -3.46 6.26
CA THR A 66 -11.05 -4.81 6.81
C THR A 66 -12.07 -5.08 7.91
N ILE A 67 -12.71 -6.27 7.88
CA ILE A 67 -13.64 -6.70 8.95
C ILE A 67 -12.94 -7.01 10.27
N LEU A 68 -11.60 -7.16 10.26
CA LEU A 68 -10.81 -7.46 11.45
C LEU A 68 -10.24 -6.20 12.13
N GLY A 69 -10.35 -5.03 11.49
CA GLY A 69 -9.64 -3.85 11.93
C GLY A 69 -8.14 -3.94 11.64
N SER A 70 -7.42 -2.86 11.88
CA SER A 70 -5.98 -2.78 11.67
C SER A 70 -5.33 -1.84 12.68
N SER A 71 -4.07 -2.05 13.00
CA SER A 71 -3.28 -1.15 13.83
C SER A 71 -1.81 -1.14 13.41
N ARG A 72 -1.08 -0.16 13.94
CA ARG A 72 0.39 -0.08 13.85
C ARG A 72 1.06 -0.59 15.13
N THR A 73 0.48 -1.58 15.80
CA THR A 73 1.07 -2.21 16.97
C THR A 73 2.26 -3.05 16.58
N ASN A 74 3.42 -2.77 17.18
CA ASN A 74 4.63 -3.58 17.02
C ASN A 74 4.86 -4.42 18.29
N PRO A 75 4.55 -5.72 18.30
CA PRO A 75 4.66 -6.55 19.49
C PRO A 75 6.10 -6.76 19.98
N LEU A 76 7.09 -6.52 19.10
CA LEU A 76 8.51 -6.62 19.45
C LEU A 76 8.97 -5.46 20.34
N LYS A 77 8.20 -4.36 20.41
CA LYS A 77 8.46 -3.21 21.28
C LYS A 77 7.71 -3.29 22.63
N HIS A 78 6.88 -4.31 22.82
CA HIS A 78 6.14 -4.52 24.06
C HIS A 78 6.90 -5.47 24.99
N GLU A 79 6.95 -5.13 26.28
CA GLU A 79 7.51 -6.02 27.30
C GLU A 79 6.77 -7.37 27.28
N ASN A 80 7.54 -8.45 27.20
CA ASN A 80 7.01 -9.81 27.07
C ASN A 80 6.03 -10.04 25.89
N GLY A 81 6.05 -9.16 24.87
CA GLY A 81 5.08 -9.21 23.78
C GLY A 81 5.01 -10.57 23.09
N ILE A 82 6.18 -11.14 22.75
CA ILE A 82 6.26 -12.45 22.09
C ILE A 82 5.76 -13.58 22.99
N ARG A 83 6.10 -13.56 24.27
CA ARG A 83 5.60 -14.55 25.24
C ARG A 83 4.07 -14.50 25.30
N ARG A 84 3.49 -13.29 25.40
CA ARG A 84 2.02 -13.11 25.41
C ARG A 84 1.37 -13.64 24.14
N ILE A 85 1.95 -13.40 22.98
CA ILE A 85 1.45 -13.96 21.71
C ILE A 85 1.45 -15.48 21.78
N LYS A 86 2.57 -16.12 22.18
CA LYS A 86 2.64 -17.59 22.29
C LYS A 86 1.61 -18.16 23.26
N GLU A 87 1.45 -17.55 24.42
CA GLU A 87 0.47 -17.95 25.43
C GLU A 87 -0.97 -17.84 24.89
N ASN A 88 -1.29 -16.74 24.18
CA ASN A 88 -2.62 -16.54 23.60
C ASN A 88 -2.90 -17.51 22.44
N LEU A 89 -1.91 -17.76 21.55
CA LEU A 89 -2.05 -18.78 20.50
C LEU A 89 -2.32 -20.16 21.08
N ALA A 90 -1.55 -20.57 22.09
CA ALA A 90 -1.72 -21.86 22.77
C ALA A 90 -3.08 -21.96 23.47
N LYS A 91 -3.50 -20.91 24.21
CA LYS A 91 -4.81 -20.86 24.88
C LYS A 91 -5.99 -20.98 23.91
N GLN A 92 -5.83 -20.45 22.69
CA GLN A 92 -6.84 -20.43 21.64
C GLN A 92 -6.69 -21.60 20.67
N GLU A 93 -5.74 -22.50 20.92
CA GLU A 93 -5.43 -23.68 20.08
C GLU A 93 -5.13 -23.31 18.62
N VAL A 94 -4.49 -22.15 18.39
CA VAL A 94 -4.11 -21.68 17.07
C VAL A 94 -2.76 -22.28 16.69
N GLU A 95 -2.76 -23.07 15.62
CA GLU A 95 -1.59 -23.84 15.16
C GLU A 95 -0.78 -23.11 14.08
N ALA A 96 -1.42 -22.18 13.34
CA ALA A 96 -0.78 -21.36 12.32
C ALA A 96 -1.43 -19.97 12.22
N LEU A 97 -0.66 -18.99 11.75
CA LEU A 97 -1.12 -17.63 11.47
C LEU A 97 -1.02 -17.31 9.98
N VAL A 98 -2.00 -16.56 9.46
CA VAL A 98 -1.87 -15.84 8.19
C VAL A 98 -1.82 -14.35 8.49
N ALA A 99 -0.67 -13.73 8.24
CA ALA A 99 -0.43 -12.31 8.46
C ALA A 99 -0.55 -11.54 7.13
N ILE A 100 -1.58 -10.69 7.04
CA ILE A 100 -1.86 -9.89 5.84
C ILE A 100 -1.40 -8.46 6.11
N GLY A 101 -0.36 -7.98 5.41
CA GLY A 101 0.16 -6.65 5.69
C GLY A 101 1.29 -6.20 4.79
N GLY A 102 1.76 -4.97 5.04
CA GLY A 102 2.95 -4.40 4.41
C GLY A 102 4.24 -4.81 5.10
N GLU A 103 5.33 -4.10 4.78
CA GLU A 103 6.69 -4.37 5.27
C GLU A 103 6.73 -4.56 6.79
N ASP A 104 6.19 -3.64 7.57
CA ASP A 104 6.19 -3.70 9.04
C ASP A 104 5.49 -4.96 9.58
N THR A 105 4.32 -5.29 9.04
CA THR A 105 3.53 -6.44 9.48
C THR A 105 4.22 -7.76 9.12
N LEU A 106 4.75 -7.84 7.91
CA LEU A 106 5.47 -9.01 7.40
C LEU A 106 6.84 -9.15 8.06
N GLY A 107 7.53 -8.05 8.37
CA GLY A 107 8.77 -8.06 9.13
C GLY A 107 8.61 -8.65 10.54
N VAL A 108 7.51 -8.32 11.22
CA VAL A 108 7.15 -8.99 12.49
C VAL A 108 6.86 -10.48 12.25
N ALA A 109 6.10 -10.82 11.19
CA ALA A 109 5.78 -12.22 10.85
C ALA A 109 7.04 -13.05 10.60
N ALA A 110 8.00 -12.53 9.83
CA ALA A 110 9.29 -13.18 9.57
C ALA A 110 10.02 -13.50 10.89
N ARG A 111 10.17 -12.50 11.76
CA ARG A 111 10.85 -12.69 13.05
C ARG A 111 10.12 -13.68 13.96
N LEU A 112 8.79 -13.68 13.98
CA LEU A 112 8.01 -14.65 14.74
C LEU A 112 8.25 -16.09 14.25
N GLY A 113 8.39 -16.27 12.93
CA GLY A 113 8.74 -17.57 12.35
C GLY A 113 10.18 -17.97 12.66
N ASP A 114 11.14 -17.15 12.26
CA ASP A 114 12.56 -17.47 12.26
C ASP A 114 13.16 -17.55 13.68
N GLU A 115 12.81 -16.61 14.55
CA GLU A 115 13.42 -16.52 15.89
C GLU A 115 12.60 -17.27 16.95
N TYR A 116 11.29 -17.42 16.76
CA TYR A 116 10.39 -17.89 17.83
C TYR A 116 9.59 -19.14 17.46
N GLY A 117 9.75 -19.66 16.24
CA GLY A 117 9.15 -20.93 15.82
C GLY A 117 7.61 -20.89 15.72
N ILE A 118 7.03 -19.72 15.44
CA ILE A 118 5.58 -19.58 15.20
C ILE A 118 5.31 -19.84 13.72
N ASN A 119 4.38 -20.73 13.42
CA ASN A 119 3.97 -21.05 12.06
C ASN A 119 3.23 -19.87 11.44
N VAL A 120 3.87 -19.11 10.52
CA VAL A 120 3.28 -17.94 9.86
C VAL A 120 3.40 -18.05 8.35
N VAL A 121 2.33 -17.67 7.66
CA VAL A 121 2.31 -17.40 6.20
C VAL A 121 1.97 -15.94 5.98
N GLY A 122 2.75 -15.26 5.12
CA GLY A 122 2.56 -13.87 4.76
C GLY A 122 1.66 -13.66 3.54
N VAL A 123 0.92 -12.56 3.52
CA VAL A 123 0.19 -12.07 2.33
C VAL A 123 0.53 -10.60 2.11
N PRO A 124 1.08 -10.23 0.94
CA PRO A 124 1.55 -8.87 0.67
C PRO A 124 0.37 -7.91 0.46
N LYS A 125 0.30 -6.88 1.28
CA LYS A 125 -0.73 -5.86 1.26
C LYS A 125 -0.10 -4.48 1.38
N THR A 126 -0.15 -3.68 0.32
CA THR A 126 0.18 -2.26 0.33
C THR A 126 -0.39 -1.59 -0.91
N ILE A 127 -0.83 -0.33 -0.79
CA ILE A 127 -1.21 0.47 -1.97
C ILE A 127 0.03 1.03 -2.69
N ASP A 128 1.19 1.07 -2.02
CA ASP A 128 2.41 1.69 -2.56
C ASP A 128 3.18 0.77 -3.52
N ASN A 129 2.77 -0.51 -3.63
CA ASN A 129 3.43 -1.54 -4.46
C ASN A 129 4.96 -1.65 -4.21
N ASP A 130 5.37 -1.42 -2.98
CA ASP A 130 6.75 -1.26 -2.54
C ASP A 130 7.40 -2.51 -1.92
N LEU A 131 6.68 -3.64 -1.86
CA LEU A 131 7.21 -4.93 -1.40
C LEU A 131 7.98 -5.63 -2.53
N SER A 132 9.22 -6.04 -2.26
CA SER A 132 10.01 -6.84 -3.20
C SER A 132 9.47 -8.27 -3.33
N ALA A 133 10.02 -9.03 -4.29
CA ALA A 133 9.66 -10.41 -4.58
C ALA A 133 8.21 -10.66 -5.08
N THR A 134 7.40 -9.61 -5.28
CA THR A 134 6.09 -9.69 -5.95
C THR A 134 5.94 -8.61 -7.02
N ASP A 135 5.34 -8.95 -8.15
CA ASP A 135 5.12 -7.97 -9.22
C ASP A 135 4.09 -6.93 -8.83
N TYR A 136 3.00 -7.35 -8.19
CA TYR A 136 1.95 -6.47 -7.69
C TYR A 136 1.49 -6.87 -6.29
N THR A 137 1.12 -5.84 -5.52
CA THR A 137 0.38 -5.98 -4.26
C THR A 137 -1.07 -5.57 -4.50
N PHE A 138 -2.02 -6.21 -3.84
CA PHE A 138 -3.42 -5.77 -3.94
C PHE A 138 -3.64 -4.47 -3.14
N GLY A 139 -4.60 -3.68 -3.59
CA GLY A 139 -4.88 -2.32 -3.14
C GLY A 139 -4.21 -1.25 -4.00
N PHE A 140 -3.14 -1.59 -4.70
CA PHE A 140 -2.41 -0.68 -5.59
C PHE A 140 -3.24 -0.27 -6.81
N ASP A 141 -3.82 -1.24 -7.52
CA ASP A 141 -4.63 -0.96 -8.71
C ASP A 141 -5.83 -0.05 -8.38
N THR A 142 -6.51 -0.29 -7.28
CA THR A 142 -7.60 0.59 -6.81
C THR A 142 -7.09 1.99 -6.49
N ALA A 143 -5.94 2.12 -5.81
CA ALA A 143 -5.36 3.42 -5.49
C ALA A 143 -4.97 4.20 -6.75
N VAL A 144 -4.40 3.53 -7.76
CA VAL A 144 -4.10 4.12 -9.07
C VAL A 144 -5.37 4.59 -9.76
N ASN A 145 -6.43 3.77 -9.78
CA ASN A 145 -7.71 4.15 -10.40
C ASN A 145 -8.33 5.38 -9.72
N ILE A 146 -8.34 5.44 -8.38
CA ILE A 146 -8.84 6.60 -7.63
C ILE A 146 -8.03 7.86 -7.96
N ALA A 147 -6.71 7.75 -8.02
CA ALA A 147 -5.84 8.87 -8.36
C ALA A 147 -6.05 9.32 -9.81
N THR A 148 -6.18 8.38 -10.75
CA THR A 148 -6.46 8.67 -12.16
C THR A 148 -7.81 9.38 -12.34
N GLU A 149 -8.88 8.91 -11.69
CA GLU A 149 -10.19 9.58 -11.71
C GLU A 149 -10.13 11.01 -11.17
N ALA A 150 -9.32 11.25 -10.13
CA ALA A 150 -9.12 12.59 -9.58
C ALA A 150 -8.37 13.48 -10.60
N ILE A 151 -7.32 12.97 -11.24
CA ILE A 151 -6.55 13.68 -12.27
C ILE A 151 -7.46 14.04 -13.47
N ASP A 152 -8.28 13.12 -13.95
CA ASP A 152 -9.24 13.36 -15.04
C ASP A 152 -10.17 14.52 -14.73
N ARG A 153 -10.66 14.62 -13.50
CA ARG A 153 -11.51 15.73 -13.04
C ARG A 153 -10.76 17.06 -12.99
N LEU A 154 -9.46 17.03 -12.69
CA LEU A 154 -8.62 18.23 -12.60
C LEU A 154 -8.37 18.85 -13.99
N HIS A 155 -8.32 18.08 -15.08
CA HIS A 155 -8.10 18.62 -16.42
C HIS A 155 -9.13 19.69 -16.80
N THR A 156 -10.39 19.39 -16.64
CA THR A 156 -11.47 20.33 -17.03
C THR A 156 -11.43 21.64 -16.22
N THR A 157 -11.05 21.56 -14.94
CA THR A 157 -10.93 22.75 -14.11
C THR A 157 -9.63 23.52 -14.36
N ALA A 158 -8.54 22.81 -14.68
CA ALA A 158 -7.29 23.42 -15.12
C ALA A 158 -7.49 24.26 -16.38
N GLU A 159 -8.11 23.69 -17.39
CA GLU A 159 -8.43 24.35 -18.67
C GLU A 159 -9.36 25.53 -18.49
N SER A 160 -10.46 25.38 -17.73
CA SER A 160 -11.46 26.45 -17.52
C SER A 160 -10.87 27.71 -16.88
N HIS A 161 -9.83 27.57 -16.09
CA HIS A 161 -9.20 28.67 -15.37
C HIS A 161 -7.78 29.00 -15.86
N MET A 162 -7.25 28.22 -16.80
CA MET A 162 -5.87 28.36 -17.29
C MET A 162 -4.85 28.41 -16.14
N ARG A 163 -4.92 27.42 -15.22
CA ARG A 163 -4.08 27.29 -14.03
C ARG A 163 -3.26 26.02 -14.03
N VAL A 164 -2.15 26.04 -13.29
CA VAL A 164 -1.43 24.81 -12.94
C VAL A 164 -2.18 24.11 -11.82
N LEU A 165 -2.46 22.80 -12.00
CA LEU A 165 -2.98 21.99 -10.91
C LEU A 165 -1.93 20.96 -10.50
N VAL A 166 -1.59 20.97 -9.20
CA VAL A 166 -0.68 20.03 -8.57
C VAL A 166 -1.50 19.00 -7.80
N CYS A 167 -1.45 17.74 -8.21
CA CYS A 167 -2.11 16.62 -7.55
C CYS A 167 -1.08 15.86 -6.70
N GLU A 168 -1.18 15.97 -5.37
CA GLU A 168 -0.35 15.19 -4.45
C GLU A 168 -1.01 13.83 -4.18
N VAL A 169 -0.26 12.76 -4.45
CA VAL A 169 -0.69 11.37 -4.25
C VAL A 169 0.18 10.68 -3.19
N MET A 170 -0.31 9.58 -2.62
CA MET A 170 0.47 8.76 -1.71
C MET A 170 1.66 8.11 -2.44
N GLY A 171 2.63 7.66 -1.68
CA GLY A 171 3.88 7.10 -2.14
C GLY A 171 5.05 7.70 -1.35
N ARG A 172 5.39 7.06 -0.22
CA ARG A 172 6.40 7.58 0.72
C ARG A 172 7.82 7.42 0.18
N HIS A 173 8.17 6.20 -0.19
CA HIS A 173 9.51 5.82 -0.64
C HIS A 173 9.52 5.25 -2.05
N ALA A 174 8.34 5.02 -2.61
CA ALA A 174 8.14 4.48 -3.95
C ALA A 174 7.09 5.29 -4.70
N GLY A 175 7.43 5.72 -5.90
CA GLY A 175 6.61 6.59 -6.74
C GLY A 175 5.62 5.86 -7.65
N TRP A 176 5.30 4.60 -7.38
CA TRP A 176 4.47 3.77 -8.25
C TRP A 176 3.07 4.36 -8.51
N ILE A 177 2.39 4.87 -7.47
CA ILE A 177 1.06 5.49 -7.63
C ILE A 177 1.17 6.73 -8.50
N ALA A 178 2.15 7.61 -8.23
CA ALA A 178 2.35 8.83 -9.00
C ALA A 178 2.67 8.53 -10.47
N LEU A 179 3.55 7.56 -10.71
CA LEU A 179 3.95 7.17 -12.07
C LEU A 179 2.77 6.61 -12.86
N HIS A 180 2.06 5.62 -12.31
CA HIS A 180 0.96 4.96 -13.00
C HIS A 180 -0.24 5.88 -13.19
N SER A 181 -0.68 6.57 -12.13
CA SER A 181 -1.83 7.47 -12.22
C SER A 181 -1.52 8.75 -13.02
N GLY A 182 -0.30 9.27 -12.92
CA GLY A 182 0.13 10.42 -13.70
C GLY A 182 0.21 10.11 -15.19
N LEU A 183 0.77 8.96 -15.56
CA LEU A 183 0.80 8.54 -16.97
C LEU A 183 -0.61 8.24 -17.50
N ALA A 184 -1.41 7.46 -16.77
CA ALA A 184 -2.77 7.11 -17.17
C ALA A 184 -3.71 8.33 -17.23
N GLY A 185 -3.55 9.29 -16.31
CA GLY A 185 -4.33 10.52 -16.25
C GLY A 185 -3.76 11.66 -17.11
N GLY A 186 -2.74 11.43 -17.93
CA GLY A 186 -2.20 12.44 -18.86
C GLY A 186 -1.51 13.63 -18.17
N ALA A 187 -0.87 13.42 -17.03
CA ALA A 187 -0.09 14.45 -16.35
C ALA A 187 1.10 14.91 -17.20
N ASN A 188 1.38 16.21 -17.18
CA ASN A 188 2.48 16.83 -17.93
C ASN A 188 3.81 16.79 -17.19
N VAL A 189 3.77 16.57 -15.88
CA VAL A 189 4.93 16.38 -15.02
C VAL A 189 4.58 15.35 -13.95
N ILE A 190 5.45 14.38 -13.73
CA ILE A 190 5.30 13.36 -12.69
C ILE A 190 6.57 13.39 -11.83
N LEU A 191 6.40 13.59 -10.52
CA LEU A 191 7.52 13.69 -9.58
C LEU A 191 7.44 12.54 -8.56
N ILE A 192 8.54 11.79 -8.45
CA ILE A 192 8.63 10.57 -7.64
C ILE A 192 9.77 10.66 -6.61
N PRO A 193 9.71 9.91 -5.49
CA PRO A 193 10.75 9.94 -4.46
C PRO A 193 12.12 9.49 -4.95
N GLU A 194 12.16 8.56 -5.90
CA GLU A 194 13.38 7.96 -6.45
C GLU A 194 14.23 8.94 -7.25
N GLN A 195 13.61 10.00 -7.78
CA GLN A 195 14.28 11.01 -8.60
C GLN A 195 14.09 12.39 -7.97
N ARG A 196 15.15 12.96 -7.40
CA ARG A 196 15.11 14.36 -6.94
C ARG A 196 14.83 15.30 -8.10
N PHE A 197 13.84 16.16 -7.97
CA PHE A 197 13.40 17.06 -9.03
C PHE A 197 14.03 18.45 -8.91
N ASP A 198 14.25 19.07 -10.05
CA ASP A 198 14.69 20.44 -10.19
C ASP A 198 13.48 21.35 -10.40
N VAL A 199 13.27 22.31 -9.50
CA VAL A 199 12.12 23.23 -9.55
C VAL A 199 12.15 24.12 -10.79
N ASP A 200 13.32 24.55 -11.23
CA ASP A 200 13.45 25.37 -12.44
C ASP A 200 13.07 24.55 -13.69
N GLN A 201 13.44 23.27 -13.72
CA GLN A 201 13.03 22.38 -14.78
C GLN A 201 11.51 22.15 -14.79
N VAL A 202 10.89 21.97 -13.62
CA VAL A 202 9.42 21.86 -13.50
C VAL A 202 8.75 23.16 -14.02
N CYS A 203 9.26 24.31 -13.64
CA CYS A 203 8.76 25.62 -14.13
C CYS A 203 8.92 25.76 -15.64
N ALA A 204 10.02 25.27 -16.22
CA ALA A 204 10.24 25.26 -17.67
C ALA A 204 9.19 24.40 -18.38
N TRP A 205 8.93 23.17 -17.90
CA TRP A 205 7.89 22.29 -18.44
C TRP A 205 6.50 22.93 -18.37
N VAL A 206 6.12 23.45 -17.19
CA VAL A 206 4.85 24.16 -16.98
C VAL A 206 4.70 25.33 -17.95
N THR A 207 5.75 26.18 -18.10
CA THR A 207 5.71 27.33 -19.00
C THR A 207 5.58 26.94 -20.46
N SER A 208 6.21 25.85 -20.87
CA SER A 208 6.12 25.29 -22.21
C SER A 208 4.65 24.95 -22.58
N ARG A 209 3.91 24.32 -21.66
CA ARG A 209 2.48 23.99 -21.90
C ARG A 209 1.58 25.21 -22.03
N PHE A 210 1.82 26.26 -21.25
CA PHE A 210 1.07 27.50 -21.40
C PHE A 210 1.31 28.18 -22.76
N LYS A 211 2.53 28.09 -23.31
CA LYS A 211 2.82 28.58 -24.67
C LYS A 211 2.02 27.84 -25.74
N ALA A 212 1.71 26.56 -25.50
CA ALA A 212 0.85 25.75 -26.35
C ALA A 212 -0.65 25.92 -26.04
N SER A 213 -1.03 26.92 -25.24
CA SER A 213 -2.41 27.19 -24.80
C SER A 213 -3.05 26.00 -24.05
N TYR A 214 -2.27 25.31 -23.24
CA TYR A 214 -2.69 24.15 -22.46
C TYR A 214 -2.37 24.36 -20.96
N ALA A 215 -3.33 24.04 -20.11
CA ALA A 215 -3.15 24.13 -18.64
C ALA A 215 -2.55 22.83 -18.10
N PRO A 216 -1.34 22.88 -17.50
CA PRO A 216 -0.64 21.66 -17.11
C PRO A 216 -1.13 21.08 -15.80
N ILE A 217 -1.11 19.74 -15.74
CA ILE A 217 -1.27 18.94 -14.51
C ILE A 217 0.12 18.43 -14.08
N VAL A 218 0.44 18.62 -12.80
CA VAL A 218 1.62 18.08 -12.14
C VAL A 218 1.18 17.04 -11.12
N VAL A 219 1.62 15.81 -11.23
CA VAL A 219 1.39 14.76 -10.23
C VAL A 219 2.66 14.61 -9.40
N VAL A 220 2.53 14.66 -8.08
CA VAL A 220 3.67 14.57 -7.16
C VAL A 220 3.39 13.54 -6.06
N ALA A 221 4.29 12.58 -5.86
CA ALA A 221 4.22 11.67 -4.73
C ALA A 221 4.58 12.42 -3.43
N GLU A 222 3.90 12.13 -2.33
CA GLU A 222 4.10 12.79 -1.02
C GLU A 222 5.56 12.73 -0.51
N GLY A 223 6.34 11.73 -0.97
CA GLY A 223 7.75 11.55 -0.64
C GLY A 223 8.73 12.14 -1.65
N ALA A 224 8.26 12.80 -2.70
CA ALA A 224 9.14 13.44 -3.68
C ALA A 224 9.93 14.59 -3.06
N MET A 225 11.20 14.77 -3.47
CA MET A 225 12.11 15.75 -2.88
C MET A 225 12.74 16.65 -3.96
N PRO A 226 12.82 17.96 -3.72
CA PRO A 226 13.59 18.85 -4.58
C PRO A 226 15.10 18.55 -4.48
N LYS A 227 15.88 18.90 -5.52
CA LYS A 227 17.35 18.78 -5.51
C LYS A 227 17.97 19.60 -4.39
N ASP A 228 17.52 20.85 -4.25
CA ASP A 228 17.99 21.80 -3.26
C ASP A 228 17.00 21.88 -2.09
N GLY A 229 17.01 20.86 -1.22
CA GLY A 229 16.11 20.83 -0.07
C GLY A 229 15.94 19.44 0.52
N ASP A 230 15.26 19.43 1.65
CA ASP A 230 14.88 18.21 2.36
C ASP A 230 13.41 17.87 2.11
N MET A 231 13.04 16.67 2.55
CA MET A 231 11.66 16.20 2.50
C MET A 231 10.73 17.16 3.27
N VAL A 232 9.61 17.53 2.67
CA VAL A 232 8.61 18.38 3.34
C VAL A 232 7.86 17.54 4.38
N LEU A 233 8.12 17.84 5.64
CA LEU A 233 7.53 17.12 6.78
C LEU A 233 6.33 17.88 7.32
N LYS A 234 5.25 17.18 7.64
CA LYS A 234 4.05 17.80 8.18
C LYS A 234 4.25 18.32 9.62
N ASP A 235 4.84 17.49 10.47
CA ASP A 235 5.00 17.81 11.91
C ASP A 235 6.22 17.15 12.56
N GLY A 236 7.04 16.42 11.82
CA GLY A 236 8.22 15.73 12.33
C GLY A 236 7.93 14.56 13.29
N THR A 237 6.66 14.21 13.54
CA THR A 237 6.30 13.11 14.43
C THR A 237 6.51 11.75 13.77
N LEU A 238 7.02 10.79 14.58
CA LEU A 238 7.22 9.40 14.16
C LEU A 238 6.06 8.53 14.60
N ASP A 239 5.71 7.54 13.78
CA ASP A 239 4.79 6.48 14.18
C ASP A 239 5.50 5.37 14.99
N SER A 240 4.74 4.33 15.43
CA SER A 240 5.29 3.25 16.25
C SER A 240 6.35 2.38 15.57
N PHE A 241 6.50 2.47 14.26
CA PHE A 241 7.56 1.83 13.49
C PHE A 241 8.73 2.76 13.17
N GLY A 242 8.60 4.06 13.44
CA GLY A 242 9.65 5.07 13.22
C GLY A 242 9.50 5.83 11.89
N HIS A 243 8.35 5.76 11.27
CA HIS A 243 8.09 6.47 10.02
C HIS A 243 7.60 7.90 10.27
N VAL A 244 8.18 8.84 9.53
CA VAL A 244 7.77 10.25 9.53
C VAL A 244 6.46 10.45 8.78
N ARG A 245 5.62 11.36 9.24
CA ARG A 245 4.42 11.77 8.50
C ARG A 245 4.81 12.77 7.42
N LEU A 246 4.59 12.38 6.15
CA LEU A 246 4.80 13.22 4.99
C LEU A 246 3.50 13.94 4.61
N SER A 247 3.58 15.16 4.12
CA SER A 247 2.52 15.87 3.43
C SER A 247 2.96 17.32 3.13
N GLY A 248 2.44 17.87 2.05
CA GLY A 248 2.61 19.30 1.76
C GLY A 248 3.64 19.62 0.69
N VAL A 249 4.30 18.61 0.09
CA VAL A 249 5.20 18.85 -1.04
C VAL A 249 4.44 19.46 -2.23
N GLY A 250 3.20 19.03 -2.46
CA GLY A 250 2.36 19.59 -3.52
C GLY A 250 2.00 21.04 -3.27
N GLU A 251 1.66 21.41 -2.03
CA GLU A 251 1.38 22.80 -1.67
C GLU A 251 2.63 23.69 -1.79
N TRP A 252 3.74 23.19 -1.29
CA TRP A 252 5.03 23.89 -1.43
C TRP A 252 5.40 24.08 -2.90
N LEU A 253 5.27 23.04 -3.72
CA LEU A 253 5.58 23.08 -5.15
C LEU A 253 4.67 24.07 -5.90
N ALA A 254 3.37 24.08 -5.61
CA ALA A 254 2.44 25.01 -6.22
C ALA A 254 2.82 26.47 -5.94
N LYS A 255 3.19 26.79 -4.68
CA LYS A 255 3.68 28.12 -4.31
C LYS A 255 4.97 28.50 -5.05
N GLU A 256 5.91 27.56 -5.17
CA GLU A 256 7.16 27.80 -5.90
C GLU A 256 6.93 28.00 -7.41
N VAL A 257 6.06 27.21 -8.03
CA VAL A 257 5.68 27.37 -9.44
C VAL A 257 5.01 28.72 -9.66
N GLU A 258 4.04 29.10 -8.83
CA GLU A 258 3.37 30.41 -8.93
C GLU A 258 4.35 31.57 -8.78
N ARG A 259 5.24 31.52 -7.78
CA ARG A 259 6.27 32.52 -7.53
C ARG A 259 7.25 32.69 -8.68
N ARG A 260 7.71 31.59 -9.30
CA ARG A 260 8.74 31.62 -10.36
C ARG A 260 8.17 31.91 -11.76
N THR A 261 6.96 31.44 -12.04
CA THR A 261 6.35 31.54 -13.38
C THR A 261 5.32 32.66 -13.53
N GLY A 262 4.79 33.19 -12.40
CA GLY A 262 3.65 34.12 -12.39
C GLY A 262 2.33 33.46 -12.83
N LYS A 263 2.28 32.13 -12.96
CA LYS A 263 1.08 31.38 -13.32
C LYS A 263 0.38 30.90 -12.06
N GLU A 264 -0.91 31.18 -11.94
CA GLU A 264 -1.71 30.71 -10.81
C GLU A 264 -1.62 29.18 -10.69
N ALA A 265 -1.31 28.70 -9.49
CA ALA A 265 -1.20 27.28 -9.19
C ALA A 265 -2.06 26.90 -7.99
N ARG A 266 -2.68 25.72 -8.02
CA ARG A 266 -3.49 25.17 -6.93
C ARG A 266 -3.13 23.72 -6.69
N THR A 267 -3.31 23.27 -5.44
CA THR A 267 -3.01 21.91 -5.03
C THR A 267 -4.26 21.15 -4.66
N THR A 268 -4.30 19.90 -5.04
CA THR A 268 -5.25 18.91 -4.53
C THR A 268 -4.44 17.77 -3.89
N VAL A 269 -4.64 17.56 -2.59
CA VAL A 269 -3.99 16.46 -1.85
C VAL A 269 -5.00 15.34 -1.71
N LEU A 270 -4.77 14.20 -2.36
CA LEU A 270 -5.72 13.08 -2.31
C LEU A 270 -5.69 12.35 -0.96
N GLY A 271 -4.51 12.17 -0.37
CA GLY A 271 -4.37 11.55 0.94
C GLY A 271 -5.10 10.21 1.06
N HIS A 272 -5.81 10.02 2.18
CA HIS A 272 -6.42 8.73 2.55
C HIS A 272 -7.60 8.27 1.67
N VAL A 273 -8.15 9.11 0.77
CA VAL A 273 -9.19 8.63 -0.17
C VAL A 273 -8.66 7.52 -1.07
N GLN A 274 -7.34 7.48 -1.32
CA GLN A 274 -6.67 6.43 -2.09
C GLN A 274 -6.66 5.06 -1.37
N ARG A 275 -6.91 5.01 -0.07
CA ARG A 275 -6.98 3.77 0.73
C ARG A 275 -8.37 3.20 0.84
N GLY A 276 -9.39 3.99 0.51
CA GLY A 276 -10.79 3.66 0.72
C GLY A 276 -11.49 3.08 -0.50
N GLY A 277 -12.77 2.83 -0.31
CA GLY A 277 -13.66 2.43 -1.38
C GLY A 277 -13.66 0.95 -1.73
N THR A 278 -14.42 0.64 -2.74
CA THR A 278 -14.60 -0.71 -3.28
C THR A 278 -13.38 -1.14 -4.08
N PRO A 279 -12.78 -2.33 -3.82
CA PRO A 279 -11.64 -2.80 -4.59
C PRO A 279 -12.00 -2.97 -6.08
N SER A 280 -11.05 -2.62 -6.96
CA SER A 280 -11.16 -2.86 -8.41
C SER A 280 -11.32 -4.35 -8.71
N ALA A 281 -11.70 -4.69 -9.94
CA ALA A 281 -11.80 -6.07 -10.37
C ALA A 281 -10.45 -6.80 -10.25
N PHE A 282 -9.35 -6.11 -10.59
CA PHE A 282 -8.00 -6.67 -10.49
C PHE A 282 -7.62 -6.96 -9.02
N ASP A 283 -7.83 -6.00 -8.11
CA ASP A 283 -7.53 -6.19 -6.69
C ASP A 283 -8.39 -7.29 -6.04
N ARG A 284 -9.67 -7.40 -6.39
CA ARG A 284 -10.51 -8.52 -5.92
C ARG A 284 -9.98 -9.87 -6.39
N TRP A 285 -9.58 -9.96 -7.66
CA TRP A 285 -9.05 -11.17 -8.26
C TRP A 285 -7.71 -11.55 -7.63
N LEU A 286 -6.76 -10.62 -7.56
CA LEU A 286 -5.43 -10.86 -6.99
C LEU A 286 -5.51 -11.21 -5.50
N ALA A 287 -6.25 -10.42 -4.72
CA ALA A 287 -6.44 -10.65 -3.29
C ALA A 287 -7.11 -12.01 -3.00
N THR A 288 -8.11 -12.39 -3.79
CA THR A 288 -8.73 -13.72 -3.66
C THR A 288 -7.71 -14.82 -3.91
N ARG A 289 -6.92 -14.74 -4.99
CA ARG A 289 -5.88 -15.72 -5.30
C ARG A 289 -4.81 -15.79 -4.21
N PHE A 290 -4.36 -14.65 -3.70
CA PHE A 290 -3.44 -14.65 -2.56
C PHE A 290 -4.02 -15.39 -1.35
N GLY A 291 -5.30 -15.16 -1.04
CA GLY A 291 -5.97 -15.88 0.05
C GLY A 291 -6.03 -17.39 -0.16
N LEU A 292 -6.36 -17.83 -1.39
CA LEU A 292 -6.42 -19.26 -1.74
C LEU A 292 -5.06 -19.94 -1.62
N HIS A 293 -4.00 -19.30 -2.12
CA HIS A 293 -2.64 -19.86 -2.07
C HIS A 293 -1.99 -19.75 -0.67
N ALA A 294 -2.39 -18.74 0.13
CA ALA A 294 -1.92 -18.62 1.51
C ALA A 294 -2.42 -19.79 2.37
N ILE A 295 -3.68 -20.20 2.23
CA ILE A 295 -4.20 -21.33 2.99
C ILE A 295 -3.67 -22.69 2.45
N GLU A 296 -3.32 -22.78 1.17
CA GLU A 296 -2.58 -23.92 0.63
C GLU A 296 -1.20 -24.02 1.26
N ALA A 297 -0.49 -22.89 1.43
CA ALA A 297 0.81 -22.90 2.09
C ALA A 297 0.71 -23.38 3.55
N VAL A 298 -0.35 -22.99 4.26
CA VAL A 298 -0.63 -23.50 5.63
C VAL A 298 -0.85 -25.01 5.59
N ARG A 299 -1.67 -25.53 4.66
CA ARG A 299 -1.92 -26.97 4.50
C ARG A 299 -0.63 -27.75 4.25
N ASP A 300 0.24 -27.20 3.42
CA ASP A 300 1.49 -27.85 3.01
C ASP A 300 2.60 -27.71 4.08
N GLY A 301 2.36 -26.97 5.18
CA GLY A 301 3.36 -26.71 6.20
C GLY A 301 4.47 -25.78 5.72
N ASP A 302 4.23 -24.99 4.67
CA ASP A 302 5.22 -24.14 4.01
C ASP A 302 5.31 -22.77 4.68
N PHE A 303 5.66 -22.76 5.96
CA PHE A 303 5.73 -21.60 6.83
C PHE A 303 6.98 -20.73 6.60
N GLY A 304 6.97 -19.50 7.11
CA GLY A 304 8.02 -18.50 6.90
C GLY A 304 8.02 -17.91 5.49
N LYS A 305 7.01 -18.24 4.69
CA LYS A 305 6.86 -17.78 3.30
C LYS A 305 5.66 -16.85 3.13
N MET A 306 5.75 -16.03 2.10
CA MET A 306 4.72 -15.12 1.62
C MET A 306 4.25 -15.58 0.22
N VAL A 307 2.96 -15.47 -0.05
CA VAL A 307 2.45 -15.58 -1.42
C VAL A 307 2.86 -14.36 -2.24
N ALA A 308 3.23 -14.55 -3.50
CA ALA A 308 3.70 -13.49 -4.38
C ALA A 308 3.20 -13.70 -5.81
N LEU A 309 2.95 -12.62 -6.54
CA LEU A 309 2.63 -12.67 -7.96
C LEU A 309 3.93 -12.62 -8.77
N ARG A 310 4.11 -13.55 -9.71
CA ARG A 310 5.15 -13.51 -10.75
C ARG A 310 4.51 -13.78 -12.11
N GLY A 311 4.44 -12.78 -12.94
CA GLY A 311 3.66 -12.84 -14.18
C GLY A 311 2.18 -13.10 -13.89
N THR A 312 1.70 -14.29 -14.22
CA THR A 312 0.32 -14.73 -13.94
C THR A 312 0.20 -15.70 -12.77
N ASP A 313 1.33 -16.18 -12.24
CA ASP A 313 1.36 -17.25 -11.25
C ASP A 313 1.49 -16.72 -9.83
N ILE A 314 0.86 -17.40 -8.89
CA ILE A 314 1.12 -17.18 -7.47
C ILE A 314 2.16 -18.18 -7.00
N VAL A 315 3.28 -17.64 -6.56
CA VAL A 315 4.42 -18.41 -6.02
C VAL A 315 4.56 -18.17 -4.52
N ARG A 316 5.42 -18.93 -3.85
CA ARG A 316 5.76 -18.76 -2.43
C ARG A 316 7.22 -18.34 -2.31
N VAL A 317 7.48 -17.24 -1.63
CA VAL A 317 8.82 -16.69 -1.42
C VAL A 317 9.08 -16.51 0.07
N PRO A 318 10.33 -16.57 0.56
CA PRO A 318 10.63 -16.25 1.95
C PRO A 318 10.13 -14.84 2.32
N ILE A 319 9.48 -14.68 3.47
CA ILE A 319 9.01 -13.35 3.93
C ILE A 319 10.19 -12.40 4.07
N ALA A 320 11.32 -12.88 4.56
CA ALA A 320 12.55 -12.08 4.72
C ALA A 320 13.04 -11.48 3.38
N GLU A 321 12.91 -12.21 2.26
CA GLU A 321 13.26 -11.69 0.93
C GLU A 321 12.36 -10.52 0.52
N ALA A 322 11.06 -10.61 0.80
CA ALA A 322 10.09 -9.59 0.46
C ALA A 322 10.25 -8.29 1.25
N THR A 323 10.80 -8.38 2.47
CA THR A 323 11.01 -7.23 3.38
C THR A 323 12.46 -6.74 3.44
N ALA A 324 13.39 -7.42 2.73
CA ALA A 324 14.82 -7.07 2.76
C ALA A 324 15.12 -5.72 2.08
N ARG A 325 14.35 -5.34 1.09
CA ARG A 325 14.50 -4.07 0.36
C ARG A 325 13.15 -3.58 -0.17
N LEU A 326 13.02 -2.27 -0.28
CA LEU A 326 11.87 -1.67 -0.94
C LEU A 326 11.95 -1.88 -2.46
N LYS A 327 10.79 -2.13 -3.07
CA LYS A 327 10.62 -2.15 -4.53
C LYS A 327 10.30 -0.74 -5.00
N THR A 328 11.29 -0.08 -5.56
CA THR A 328 11.22 1.29 -6.08
C THR A 328 11.00 1.30 -7.59
N VAL A 329 10.59 2.43 -8.14
CA VAL A 329 10.44 2.64 -9.59
C VAL A 329 11.82 2.54 -10.26
N ASP A 330 11.89 1.73 -11.32
CA ASP A 330 13.09 1.62 -12.13
C ASP A 330 13.38 2.97 -12.84
N PRO A 331 14.60 3.51 -12.72
CA PRO A 331 14.99 4.74 -13.44
C PRO A 331 14.75 4.68 -14.95
N ALA A 332 14.91 3.53 -15.58
CA ALA A 332 14.68 3.36 -17.01
C ALA A 332 13.19 3.53 -17.35
N LEU A 333 12.29 2.97 -16.54
CA LEU A 333 10.84 3.15 -16.69
C LEU A 333 10.43 4.61 -16.50
N TYR A 334 11.02 5.30 -15.52
CA TYR A 334 10.74 6.72 -15.32
C TYR A 334 11.23 7.58 -16.48
N GLN A 335 12.39 7.28 -17.04
CA GLN A 335 12.93 7.97 -18.22
C GLN A 335 12.06 7.76 -19.47
N GLU A 336 11.51 6.56 -19.67
CA GLU A 336 10.56 6.27 -20.75
C GLU A 336 9.33 7.19 -20.70
N VAL A 337 8.79 7.42 -19.51
CA VAL A 337 7.64 8.33 -19.31
C VAL A 337 8.01 9.80 -19.50
N GLY A 338 9.27 10.15 -19.34
CA GLY A 338 9.79 11.51 -19.48
C GLY A 338 9.50 12.18 -20.83
N VAL A 339 9.20 11.42 -21.87
CA VAL A 339 8.78 11.93 -23.20
C VAL A 339 7.53 12.80 -23.14
N PHE A 340 6.68 12.61 -22.12
CA PHE A 340 5.45 13.37 -21.92
C PHE A 340 5.65 14.65 -21.10
N PHE A 341 6.82 14.87 -20.51
CA PHE A 341 7.12 16.04 -19.68
C PHE A 341 7.40 17.27 -20.53
N GLY A 342 6.78 18.41 -20.20
CA GLY A 342 6.93 19.67 -20.92
C GLY A 342 6.07 19.77 -22.15
#